data_b5659346dd971485dcede8d249858bad
#
_entry.id   b5659346dd971485dcede8d249858bad
#
_cell.length_a   1.000
_cell.length_b   1.000
_cell.length_c   1.000
_cell.angle_alpha   90.00
_cell.angle_beta   90.00
_cell.angle_gamma   90.00
#
_symmetry.space_group_name_H-M   'P 1'
#
loop_
_entity.id
_entity.type
_entity.pdbx_description
1 polymer ?
#
loop_
_entity_poly.entity_id
_entity_poly.type
_entity_poly.pdbx_seq_one_letter_code
_entity_poly.pdbx_strand_id
1 'polypeptide(L)'
;MSSFLQVPRERWVASNALAFALRDTHPVSPGHTLVIPHRLVATWFEATPEEQRALFALVDEVRRELDGSHQPDGYNVGFNVGEAAGQTVFHLHVHVIPRYRGDMEDPRGGVRHVIPAKGNYLLGR
;
A
#
# COMPACT_ATOMS: atom_id res chain seq x y z
N MET A 1 -15.85 -4.61 -13.20
CA MET A 1 -14.50 -4.08 -13.50
C MET A 1 -14.00 -3.27 -12.31
N SER A 2 -12.73 -3.36 -12.00
CA SER A 2 -12.15 -2.61 -10.90
C SER A 2 -12.08 -1.11 -11.20
N SER A 3 -12.39 -0.28 -10.21
CA SER A 3 -12.27 1.18 -10.32
C SER A 3 -10.82 1.60 -10.63
N PHE A 4 -9.82 0.82 -10.21
CA PHE A 4 -8.42 1.13 -10.52
C PHE A 4 -8.14 1.10 -12.02
N LEU A 5 -8.79 0.18 -12.76
CA LEU A 5 -8.59 0.05 -14.19
C LEU A 5 -9.23 1.18 -14.99
N GLN A 6 -10.07 2.00 -14.34
CA GLN A 6 -10.70 3.15 -14.98
C GLN A 6 -9.87 4.43 -14.83
N VAL A 7 -8.81 4.40 -14.01
CA VAL A 7 -7.95 5.57 -13.82
C VAL A 7 -7.07 5.74 -15.04
N PRO A 8 -7.05 6.94 -15.64
CA PRO A 8 -6.23 7.16 -16.83
C PRO A 8 -4.75 7.05 -16.52
N ARG A 9 -4.00 6.59 -17.52
CA ARG A 9 -2.55 6.35 -17.40
C ARG A 9 -1.79 7.61 -16.97
N GLU A 10 -2.27 8.80 -17.34
CA GLU A 10 -1.64 10.07 -16.96
C GLU A 10 -1.59 10.28 -15.45
N ARG A 11 -2.44 9.59 -14.70
CA ARG A 11 -2.45 9.67 -13.25
C ARG A 11 -1.54 8.65 -12.57
N TRP A 12 -0.95 7.74 -13.33
CA TRP A 12 0.01 6.79 -12.74
C TRP A 12 1.27 7.52 -12.30
N VAL A 13 1.76 7.20 -11.11
CA VAL A 13 3.00 7.79 -10.60
C VAL A 13 4.21 6.92 -10.93
N ALA A 14 3.99 5.65 -11.25
CA ALA A 14 5.02 4.71 -11.67
C ALA A 14 4.35 3.51 -12.33
N SER A 15 5.10 2.73 -13.11
CA SER A 15 4.60 1.48 -13.70
C SER A 15 5.75 0.59 -14.16
N ASN A 16 5.44 -0.69 -14.33
CA ASN A 16 6.30 -1.62 -15.03
C ASN A 16 5.41 -2.54 -15.91
N ALA A 17 5.97 -3.61 -16.46
CA ALA A 17 5.24 -4.44 -17.40
C ALA A 17 3.97 -5.06 -16.79
N LEU A 18 3.95 -5.34 -15.49
CA LEU A 18 2.86 -6.08 -14.85
C LEU A 18 2.07 -5.29 -13.82
N ALA A 19 2.53 -4.08 -13.46
CA ALA A 19 1.90 -3.32 -12.40
C ALA A 19 1.98 -1.81 -12.63
N PHE A 20 1.12 -1.08 -11.94
CA PHE A 20 1.13 0.39 -11.96
C PHE A 20 0.84 0.92 -10.55
N ALA A 21 1.15 2.18 -10.34
CA ALA A 21 1.00 2.81 -9.02
C ALA A 21 0.18 4.09 -9.13
N LEU A 22 -0.71 4.27 -8.14
CA LEU A 22 -1.61 5.43 -8.03
C LEU A 22 -1.49 6.01 -6.64
N ARG A 23 -1.60 7.33 -6.51
CA ARG A 23 -1.87 7.93 -5.19
C ARG A 23 -3.28 7.52 -4.75
N ASP A 24 -3.42 7.17 -3.49
CA ASP A 24 -4.73 6.85 -2.90
C ASP A 24 -5.57 8.13 -2.87
N THR A 25 -6.84 8.03 -3.27
CA THR A 25 -7.76 9.18 -3.25
C THR A 25 -8.25 9.50 -1.84
N HIS A 26 -8.07 8.58 -0.89
CA HIS A 26 -8.39 8.78 0.53
C HIS A 26 -7.14 8.49 1.36
N PRO A 27 -6.06 9.28 1.19
CA PRO A 27 -4.77 8.95 1.79
C PRO A 27 -4.84 9.01 3.31
N VAL A 28 -4.21 8.04 3.97
CA VAL A 28 -4.06 8.09 5.42
C VAL A 28 -2.91 9.01 5.83
N SER A 29 -2.02 9.31 4.88
CA SER A 29 -0.92 10.26 5.07
C SER A 29 -0.54 10.85 3.72
N PRO A 30 0.16 12.01 3.70
CA PRO A 30 0.62 12.57 2.42
C PRO A 30 1.50 11.59 1.65
N GLY A 31 1.14 11.34 0.39
CA GLY A 31 1.88 10.43 -0.49
C GLY A 31 1.48 8.97 -0.43
N HIS A 32 0.46 8.61 0.34
CA HIS A 32 -0.07 7.25 0.38
C HIS A 32 -0.34 6.76 -1.05
N THR A 33 0.31 5.67 -1.43
CA THR A 33 0.31 5.14 -2.80
C THR A 33 -0.16 3.70 -2.80
N LEU A 34 -0.86 3.31 -3.86
CA LEU A 34 -1.31 1.95 -4.11
C LEU A 34 -0.53 1.37 -5.28
N VAL A 35 -0.04 0.15 -5.13
CA VAL A 35 0.66 -0.58 -6.20
C VAL A 35 -0.21 -1.75 -6.62
N ILE A 36 -0.56 -1.82 -7.90
CA ILE A 36 -1.70 -2.59 -8.42
C ILE A 36 -1.26 -3.39 -9.63
N PRO A 37 -1.58 -4.71 -9.73
CA PRO A 37 -1.30 -5.44 -10.96
C PRO A 37 -2.25 -5.00 -12.07
N HIS A 38 -1.77 -5.02 -13.33
CA HIS A 38 -2.66 -4.73 -14.46
C HIS A 38 -3.77 -5.77 -14.57
N ARG A 39 -3.45 -7.04 -14.30
CA ARG A 39 -4.42 -8.13 -14.36
C ARG A 39 -5.35 -8.05 -13.14
N LEU A 40 -6.64 -8.24 -13.38
CA LEU A 40 -7.63 -8.23 -12.30
C LEU A 40 -7.54 -9.54 -11.51
N VAL A 41 -6.80 -9.52 -10.41
CA VAL A 41 -6.77 -10.60 -9.41
C VAL A 41 -7.18 -10.02 -8.07
N ALA A 42 -7.91 -10.79 -7.28
CA ALA A 42 -8.50 -10.27 -6.05
C ALA A 42 -7.44 -10.11 -4.95
N THR A 43 -6.52 -11.06 -4.80
CA THR A 43 -5.62 -11.09 -3.66
C THR A 43 -4.18 -11.38 -4.08
N TRP A 44 -3.25 -11.08 -3.17
CA TRP A 44 -1.84 -11.39 -3.31
C TRP A 44 -1.59 -12.86 -3.63
N PHE A 45 -2.35 -13.76 -3.00
CA PHE A 45 -2.11 -15.19 -3.13
C PHE A 45 -2.62 -15.76 -4.45
N GLU A 46 -3.41 -15.00 -5.19
CA GLU A 46 -3.85 -15.35 -6.54
C GLU A 46 -2.96 -14.77 -7.63
N ALA A 47 -2.07 -13.85 -7.27
CA ALA A 47 -1.10 -13.29 -8.21
C ALA A 47 -0.03 -14.32 -8.55
N THR A 48 0.50 -14.25 -9.76
CA THR A 48 1.60 -15.11 -10.16
C THR A 48 2.89 -14.69 -9.46
N PRO A 49 3.90 -15.59 -9.36
CA PRO A 49 5.20 -15.20 -8.83
C PRO A 49 5.82 -14.01 -9.57
N GLU A 50 5.62 -13.93 -10.88
CA GLU A 50 6.12 -12.80 -11.70
C GLU A 50 5.42 -11.51 -11.31
N GLU A 51 4.10 -11.56 -11.10
CA GLU A 51 3.33 -10.40 -10.65
C GLU A 51 3.76 -9.96 -9.25
N GLN A 52 3.97 -10.92 -8.35
CA GLN A 52 4.43 -10.61 -7.00
C GLN A 52 5.79 -9.91 -7.01
N ARG A 53 6.72 -10.38 -7.83
CA ARG A 53 8.02 -9.72 -8.00
C ARG A 53 7.88 -8.33 -8.59
N ALA A 54 7.04 -8.17 -9.61
CA ALA A 54 6.80 -6.88 -10.24
C ALA A 54 6.18 -5.88 -9.27
N LEU A 55 5.25 -6.33 -8.42
CA LEU A 55 4.62 -5.48 -7.42
C LEU A 55 5.66 -4.99 -6.40
N PHE A 56 6.51 -5.86 -5.87
CA PHE A 56 7.53 -5.45 -4.92
C PHE A 56 8.63 -4.59 -5.54
N ALA A 57 8.99 -4.85 -6.80
CA ALA A 57 9.92 -3.99 -7.51
C ALA A 57 9.35 -2.57 -7.64
N LEU A 58 8.05 -2.47 -7.92
CA LEU A 58 7.38 -1.18 -8.05
C LEU A 58 7.22 -0.50 -6.68
N VAL A 59 6.99 -1.26 -5.62
CA VAL A 59 6.98 -0.71 -4.25
C VAL A 59 8.31 -0.01 -3.96
N ASP A 60 9.44 -0.63 -4.32
CA ASP A 60 10.75 -0.02 -4.09
C ASP A 60 10.94 1.26 -4.92
N GLU A 61 10.48 1.26 -6.17
CA GLU A 61 10.54 2.44 -7.03
C GLU A 61 9.67 3.58 -6.48
N VAL A 62 8.46 3.26 -6.02
CA VAL A 62 7.54 4.23 -5.40
C VAL A 62 8.18 4.81 -4.14
N ARG A 63 8.80 3.97 -3.32
CA ARG A 63 9.48 4.42 -2.10
C ARG A 63 10.57 5.44 -2.43
N ARG A 64 11.37 5.17 -3.45
CA ARG A 64 12.44 6.09 -3.86
C ARG A 64 11.86 7.42 -4.36
N GLU A 65 10.77 7.38 -5.10
CA GLU A 65 10.09 8.59 -5.57
C GLU A 65 9.54 9.39 -4.38
N LEU A 66 8.94 8.70 -3.40
CA LEU A 66 8.39 9.34 -2.20
C LEU A 66 9.49 9.92 -1.30
N ASP A 67 10.65 9.26 -1.21
CA ASP A 67 11.78 9.80 -0.46
C ASP A 67 12.17 11.18 -0.99
N GLY A 68 12.14 11.36 -2.31
CA GLY A 68 12.46 12.63 -2.95
C GLY A 68 11.36 13.68 -2.84
N SER A 69 10.11 13.27 -3.06
CA SER A 69 8.99 14.21 -3.17
C SER A 69 8.35 14.57 -1.83
N HIS A 70 8.36 13.66 -0.85
CA HIS A 70 7.63 13.84 0.42
C HIS A 70 8.54 13.76 1.64
N GLN A 71 9.72 13.18 1.52
CA GLN A 71 10.72 13.08 2.59
C GLN A 71 10.14 12.50 3.89
N PRO A 72 9.47 11.33 3.83
CA PRO A 72 8.88 10.74 5.04
C PRO A 72 9.96 10.21 6.00
N ASP A 73 9.56 9.97 7.24
CA ASP A 73 10.44 9.43 8.26
C ASP A 73 10.43 7.90 8.30
N GLY A 74 9.43 7.27 7.69
CA GLY A 74 9.31 5.82 7.63
C GLY A 74 8.18 5.40 6.72
N TYR A 75 7.90 4.09 6.68
CA TYR A 75 6.87 3.52 5.82
C TYR A 75 6.16 2.36 6.51
N ASN A 76 4.88 2.22 6.25
CA ASN A 76 4.17 0.95 6.41
C ASN A 76 3.79 0.46 5.02
N VAL A 77 4.06 -0.80 4.74
CA VAL A 77 3.78 -1.43 3.44
C VAL A 77 3.00 -2.72 3.70
N GLY A 78 1.91 -2.93 2.96
CA GLY A 78 1.14 -4.14 3.12
C GLY A 78 -0.10 -4.20 2.25
N PHE A 79 -0.79 -5.33 2.34
CA PHE A 79 -2.03 -5.57 1.59
C PHE A 79 -3.02 -6.33 2.48
N ASN A 80 -4.30 -6.21 2.14
CA ASN A 80 -5.38 -6.91 2.83
C ASN A 80 -5.84 -8.08 1.99
N VAL A 81 -6.09 -9.22 2.62
CA VAL A 81 -6.59 -10.41 1.95
C VAL A 81 -7.89 -10.83 2.61
N GLY A 82 -9.00 -10.66 1.89
CA GLY A 82 -10.31 -11.08 2.34
C GLY A 82 -11.06 -10.01 3.12
N GLU A 83 -12.37 -10.20 3.19
CA GLU A 83 -13.28 -9.26 3.83
C GLU A 83 -12.99 -9.11 5.32
N ALA A 84 -12.67 -10.22 6.00
CA ALA A 84 -12.36 -10.20 7.44
C ALA A 84 -11.10 -9.41 7.76
N ALA A 85 -10.21 -9.25 6.78
CA ALA A 85 -8.99 -8.44 6.93
C ALA A 85 -9.18 -7.00 6.45
N GLY A 86 -10.41 -6.63 6.07
CA GLY A 86 -10.74 -5.28 5.67
C GLY A 86 -10.59 -4.98 4.18
N GLN A 87 -10.44 -6.00 3.35
CA GLN A 87 -10.39 -5.77 1.91
C GLN A 87 -11.77 -5.35 1.43
N THR A 88 -11.85 -4.20 0.77
CA THR A 88 -13.11 -3.65 0.26
C THR A 88 -13.12 -3.53 -1.27
N VAL A 89 -11.95 -3.43 -1.89
CA VAL A 89 -11.80 -3.45 -3.35
C VAL A 89 -11.11 -4.76 -3.71
N PHE A 90 -11.78 -5.59 -4.52
CA PHE A 90 -11.30 -6.94 -4.82
C PHE A 90 -10.48 -6.95 -6.11
N HIS A 91 -9.59 -6.02 -6.20
CA HIS A 91 -8.46 -5.97 -7.09
C HIS A 91 -7.24 -5.72 -6.21
N LEU A 92 -6.32 -6.67 -6.17
CA LEU A 92 -5.12 -6.60 -5.33
C LEU A 92 -4.47 -5.23 -5.40
N HIS A 93 -4.16 -4.67 -4.25
CA HIS A 93 -3.37 -3.44 -4.18
C HIS A 93 -2.50 -3.47 -2.94
N VAL A 94 -1.25 -3.10 -3.12
CA VAL A 94 -0.28 -3.01 -2.03
C VAL A 94 -0.21 -1.56 -1.61
N HIS A 95 -0.49 -1.30 -0.34
CA HIS A 95 -0.38 0.03 0.24
C HIS A 95 1.08 0.37 0.49
N VAL A 96 1.51 1.54 0.07
CA VAL A 96 2.79 2.14 0.47
C VAL A 96 2.41 3.41 1.22
N ILE A 97 2.58 3.40 2.53
CA ILE A 97 2.10 4.46 3.40
C ILE A 97 3.29 5.18 4.01
N PRO A 98 3.61 6.39 3.53
CA PRO A 98 4.65 7.19 4.16
C PRO A 98 4.24 7.55 5.58
N ARG A 99 5.20 7.49 6.50
CA ARG A 99 4.96 7.83 7.89
C ARG A 99 5.82 9.02 8.28
N TYR A 100 5.24 9.87 9.12
CA TYR A 100 5.90 11.12 9.55
C TYR A 100 5.89 11.18 11.06
N ARG A 101 6.99 11.67 11.65
CA ARG A 101 7.05 11.82 13.11
C ARG A 101 5.89 12.69 13.57
N GLY A 102 5.13 12.19 14.56
CA GLY A 102 3.98 12.90 15.11
C GLY A 102 2.68 12.71 14.34
N ASP A 103 2.65 11.85 13.31
CA ASP A 103 1.41 11.60 12.55
C ASP A 103 0.38 10.79 13.36
N MET A 104 0.82 10.10 14.40
CA MET A 104 -0.06 9.53 15.41
C MET A 104 0.65 9.55 16.76
N GLU A 105 -0.11 9.41 17.85
CA GLU A 105 0.42 9.58 19.19
C GLU A 105 1.50 8.57 19.54
N ASP A 106 1.24 7.27 19.31
CA ASP A 106 2.21 6.22 19.59
C ASP A 106 2.17 5.17 18.47
N PRO A 107 3.12 5.22 17.52
CA PRO A 107 3.09 4.32 16.37
C PRO A 107 3.69 2.95 16.65
N ARG A 108 4.23 2.71 17.86
CA ARG A 108 4.93 1.46 18.13
C ARG A 108 4.03 0.25 17.92
N GLY A 109 4.54 -0.76 17.25
CA GLY A 109 3.78 -1.93 16.83
C GLY A 109 3.37 -1.88 15.35
N GLY A 110 3.27 -0.69 14.75
CA GLY A 110 3.03 -0.53 13.30
C GLY A 110 1.84 -1.32 12.79
N VAL A 111 2.10 -2.32 11.93
CA VAL A 111 1.04 -3.13 11.31
C VAL A 111 0.14 -3.85 12.32
N ARG A 112 0.59 -3.99 13.56
CA ARG A 112 -0.23 -4.62 14.62
C ARG A 112 -1.48 -3.81 14.94
N HIS A 113 -1.52 -2.53 14.56
CA HIS A 113 -2.68 -1.67 14.79
C HIS A 113 -3.90 -2.07 13.95
N VAL A 114 -3.80 -3.14 13.14
CA VAL A 114 -4.98 -3.76 12.52
C VAL A 114 -5.99 -4.22 13.57
N ILE A 115 -5.53 -4.53 14.79
CA ILE A 115 -6.40 -4.71 15.97
C ILE A 115 -5.98 -3.61 16.94
N PRO A 116 -6.70 -2.47 16.97
CA PRO A 116 -6.20 -1.28 17.69
C PRO A 116 -5.86 -1.53 19.16
N ALA A 117 -6.67 -2.34 19.85
CA ALA A 117 -6.44 -2.63 21.27
C ALA A 117 -5.16 -3.43 21.52
N LYS A 118 -4.59 -4.04 20.48
CA LYS A 118 -3.40 -4.90 20.62
C LYS A 118 -2.23 -4.41 19.78
N GLY A 119 -2.34 -3.20 19.24
CA GLY A 119 -1.33 -2.64 18.36
C GLY A 119 -0.01 -2.45 19.08
N ASN A 120 0.00 -1.72 20.17
CA ASN A 120 1.22 -1.45 20.91
C ASN A 120 1.47 -2.53 21.97
N TYR A 121 2.31 -3.51 21.63
CA TYR A 121 2.65 -4.63 22.52
C TYR A 121 3.55 -4.20 23.69
N LEU A 122 4.04 -2.97 23.70
CA LEU A 122 4.92 -2.44 24.76
C LEU A 122 4.14 -1.83 25.91
N LEU A 123 2.80 -1.80 25.84
CA LEU A 123 1.95 -1.22 26.89
C LEU A 123 1.55 -2.22 27.97
N GLY A 124 2.38 -3.21 28.26
CA GLY A 124 2.22 -4.07 29.44
C GLY A 124 1.03 -5.03 29.37
N ARG A 125 0.85 -5.70 28.26
CA ARG A 125 -0.19 -6.73 28.13
C ARG A 125 0.24 -8.06 28.69
#